data_91bfd4089ce808489558b139c1dab365
#
_entry.id   91bfd4089ce808489558b139c1dab365
#
_cell.length_a   1.000
_cell.length_b   1.000
_cell.length_c   1.000
_cell.angle_alpha   90.00
_cell.angle_beta   90.00
_cell.angle_gamma   90.00
#
_symmetry.space_group_name_H-M   'P 1'
#
loop_
_entity.id
_entity.type
_entity.pdbx_description
1 polymer ?
#
loop_
_entity_poly.entity_id
_entity_poly.type
_entity_poly.pdbx_seq_one_letter_code
_entity_poly.pdbx_strand_id
1 'polypeptide(L)'
;CLPKLRVNRHIAVQWRTLPLRFQGLGLPLFSLEKLADSLRLLQLHWNSGSTLGNALKCSFELVQLETGLSGNFLSRNYKRLNSLASHSWLKLLWELADHYKVEIVFPDNVEIPAPRQWDKVLMEEIIKILPPEQWGAFNRVRKFHQIYFISQLTLCNGKTIHPAFLTNIAQQQSSMKFPREQPTTDNFRLWTATLCHLSSSTYTFPTTFGPFCRLPYSNTQWRTNHNRTQLI
;
A
#
# COMPACT_ATOMS: atom_id res chain seq x y z
N CYS A 1 -33.13 8.10 -4.16
CA CYS A 1 -33.68 9.06 -3.18
C CYS A 1 -34.22 10.36 -3.80
N LEU A 2 -33.65 10.85 -4.94
CA LEU A 2 -34.04 12.12 -5.56
C LEU A 2 -35.57 12.23 -5.88
N PRO A 3 -36.23 11.19 -6.41
CA PRO A 3 -37.66 11.25 -6.65
C PRO A 3 -38.51 11.47 -5.37
N LYS A 4 -38.07 10.93 -4.22
CA LYS A 4 -38.74 11.16 -2.93
C LYS A 4 -38.63 12.62 -2.47
N LEU A 5 -37.63 13.36 -2.94
CA LEU A 5 -37.45 14.79 -2.71
C LEU A 5 -38.10 15.64 -3.81
N ARG A 6 -38.89 15.04 -4.71
CA ARG A 6 -39.51 15.69 -5.88
C ARG A 6 -38.47 16.37 -6.80
N VAL A 7 -37.25 15.89 -6.79
CA VAL A 7 -36.16 16.38 -7.64
C VAL A 7 -36.03 15.49 -8.86
N ASN A 8 -36.03 16.08 -10.05
CA ASN A 8 -35.80 15.32 -11.27
C ASN A 8 -34.43 14.64 -11.25
N ARG A 9 -34.43 13.35 -11.52
CA ARG A 9 -33.18 12.55 -11.56
C ARG A 9 -32.17 13.00 -12.64
N HIS A 10 -32.64 13.70 -13.65
CA HIS A 10 -31.84 14.19 -14.77
C HIS A 10 -31.25 15.59 -14.53
N ILE A 11 -31.55 16.25 -13.42
CA ILE A 11 -30.88 17.50 -13.06
C ILE A 11 -29.37 17.25 -12.92
N ALA A 12 -28.58 18.08 -13.56
CA ALA A 12 -27.12 17.98 -13.49
C ALA A 12 -26.61 18.03 -12.03
N VAL A 13 -25.57 17.26 -11.72
CA VAL A 13 -25.02 17.17 -10.36
C VAL A 13 -24.61 18.55 -9.84
N GLN A 14 -24.09 19.41 -10.70
CA GLN A 14 -23.68 20.77 -10.37
C GLN A 14 -24.86 21.57 -9.76
N TRP A 15 -26.04 21.50 -10.37
CA TRP A 15 -27.25 22.16 -9.85
C TRP A 15 -27.73 21.60 -8.52
N ARG A 16 -27.56 20.28 -8.30
CA ARG A 16 -27.95 19.64 -7.04
C ARG A 16 -27.10 20.11 -5.88
N THR A 17 -25.80 20.32 -6.11
CA THR A 17 -24.81 20.65 -5.08
C THR A 17 -24.52 22.15 -4.96
N LEU A 18 -24.95 22.94 -5.94
CA LEU A 18 -24.80 24.39 -5.91
C LEU A 18 -25.57 24.96 -4.70
N PRO A 19 -24.95 25.87 -3.90
CA PRO A 19 -25.64 26.51 -2.78
C PRO A 19 -26.95 27.20 -3.17
N LEU A 20 -27.91 27.24 -2.25
CA LEU A 20 -29.22 27.87 -2.46
C LEU A 20 -29.10 29.34 -2.91
N ARG A 21 -28.11 30.09 -2.41
CA ARG A 21 -27.83 31.48 -2.82
C ARG A 21 -27.52 31.65 -4.32
N PHE A 22 -27.12 30.55 -4.99
CA PHE A 22 -26.89 30.50 -6.43
C PHE A 22 -27.98 29.72 -7.15
N GLN A 23 -29.17 29.64 -6.57
CA GLN A 23 -30.34 28.93 -7.11
C GLN A 23 -30.14 27.42 -7.29
N GLY A 24 -29.14 26.83 -6.62
CA GLY A 24 -28.95 25.38 -6.55
C GLY A 24 -29.86 24.75 -5.49
N LEU A 25 -29.81 23.42 -5.37
CA LEU A 25 -30.60 22.68 -4.39
C LEU A 25 -29.88 22.54 -3.04
N GLY A 26 -28.62 22.97 -2.92
CA GLY A 26 -27.83 22.88 -1.68
C GLY A 26 -27.64 21.46 -1.15
N LEU A 27 -27.81 20.44 -1.99
CA LEU A 27 -27.63 19.07 -1.53
C LEU A 27 -26.15 18.77 -1.27
N PRO A 28 -25.82 18.08 -0.17
CA PRO A 28 -24.44 17.76 0.14
C PRO A 28 -23.84 16.82 -0.91
N LEU A 29 -22.58 17.06 -1.23
CA LEU A 29 -21.81 16.16 -2.08
C LEU A 29 -21.25 15.03 -1.18
N PHE A 30 -21.94 13.90 -1.14
CA PHE A 30 -21.60 12.78 -0.24
C PHE A 30 -20.13 12.32 -0.32
N SER A 31 -19.52 12.38 -1.50
CA SER A 31 -18.09 12.04 -1.65
C SER A 31 -17.19 13.03 -0.93
N LEU A 32 -17.53 14.33 -0.94
CA LEU A 32 -16.78 15.36 -0.23
C LEU A 32 -16.98 15.26 1.29
N GLU A 33 -18.21 15.03 1.74
CA GLU A 33 -18.52 14.78 3.16
C GLU A 33 -17.74 13.55 3.67
N LYS A 34 -17.76 12.46 2.91
CA LYS A 34 -17.00 11.25 3.25
C LYS A 34 -15.50 11.49 3.32
N LEU A 35 -14.94 12.31 2.41
CA LEU A 35 -13.55 12.72 2.48
C LEU A 35 -13.29 13.51 3.77
N ALA A 36 -14.13 14.51 4.07
CA ALA A 36 -13.99 15.35 5.26
C ALA A 36 -14.04 14.52 6.54
N ASP A 37 -14.99 13.60 6.66
CA ASP A 37 -15.11 12.72 7.83
C ASP A 37 -13.92 11.77 7.97
N SER A 38 -13.42 11.22 6.86
CA SER A 38 -12.20 10.39 6.88
C SER A 38 -10.97 11.17 7.32
N LEU A 39 -10.84 12.42 6.86
CA LEU A 39 -9.73 13.31 7.30
C LEU A 39 -9.84 13.68 8.77
N ARG A 40 -11.05 13.98 9.27
CA ARG A 40 -11.30 14.21 10.70
C ARG A 40 -10.92 13.00 11.54
N LEU A 41 -11.29 11.79 11.09
CA LEU A 41 -10.92 10.54 11.77
C LEU A 41 -9.40 10.41 11.89
N LEU A 42 -8.66 10.64 10.80
CA LEU A 42 -7.19 10.63 10.83
C LEU A 42 -6.64 11.70 11.78
N GLN A 43 -7.09 12.93 11.65
CA GLN A 43 -6.61 14.06 12.45
C GLN A 43 -6.80 13.85 13.95
N LEU A 44 -7.98 13.34 14.37
CA LEU A 44 -8.30 13.14 15.77
C LEU A 44 -7.58 11.94 16.40
N HIS A 45 -7.38 10.88 15.64
CA HIS A 45 -6.95 9.61 16.22
C HIS A 45 -5.53 9.17 15.88
N TRP A 46 -4.90 9.73 14.82
CA TRP A 46 -3.58 9.28 14.36
C TRP A 46 -2.51 9.27 15.47
N ASN A 47 -2.47 10.34 16.28
CA ASN A 47 -1.49 10.51 17.36
C ASN A 47 -2.08 10.36 18.78
N SER A 48 -3.34 9.91 18.88
CA SER A 48 -4.01 9.83 20.19
C SER A 48 -3.50 8.71 21.11
N GLY A 49 -2.67 7.77 20.60
CA GLY A 49 -2.28 6.56 21.33
C GLY A 49 -3.44 5.61 21.65
N SER A 50 -4.65 5.93 21.19
CA SER A 50 -5.85 5.12 21.40
C SER A 50 -5.82 3.82 20.58
N THR A 51 -6.67 2.86 20.96
CA THR A 51 -6.85 1.62 20.18
C THR A 51 -7.22 1.92 18.73
N LEU A 52 -8.09 2.93 18.50
CA LEU A 52 -8.47 3.35 17.15
C LEU A 52 -7.27 3.95 16.40
N GLY A 53 -6.48 4.81 17.03
CA GLY A 53 -5.27 5.37 16.42
C GLY A 53 -4.26 4.30 16.03
N ASN A 54 -4.06 3.31 16.89
CA ASN A 54 -3.21 2.16 16.58
C ASN A 54 -3.78 1.33 15.43
N ALA A 55 -5.09 1.10 15.38
CA ALA A 55 -5.75 0.39 14.29
C ALA A 55 -5.62 1.14 12.94
N LEU A 56 -5.68 2.48 12.96
CA LEU A 56 -5.45 3.31 11.78
C LEU A 56 -4.01 3.17 11.25
N LYS A 57 -3.01 3.25 12.14
CA LYS A 57 -1.60 3.04 11.79
C LYS A 57 -1.35 1.64 11.24
N CYS A 58 -1.94 0.62 11.87
CA CYS A 58 -1.89 -0.77 11.41
C CYS A 58 -2.50 -0.92 10.01
N SER A 59 -3.67 -0.34 9.78
CA SER A 59 -4.34 -0.37 8.47
C SER A 59 -3.52 0.33 7.40
N PHE A 60 -2.87 1.44 7.73
CA PHE A 60 -2.01 2.17 6.83
C PHE A 60 -0.77 1.33 6.43
N GLU A 61 -0.08 0.76 7.41
CA GLU A 61 1.07 -0.12 7.18
C GLU A 61 0.67 -1.37 6.38
N LEU A 62 -0.52 -1.93 6.64
CA LEU A 62 -1.03 -3.07 5.87
C LEU A 62 -1.17 -2.72 4.38
N VAL A 63 -1.72 -1.54 4.05
CA VAL A 63 -1.83 -1.09 2.65
C VAL A 63 -0.44 -0.87 2.03
N GLN A 64 0.53 -0.32 2.78
CA GLN A 64 1.92 -0.21 2.31
C GLN A 64 2.51 -1.60 1.99
N LEU A 65 2.36 -2.56 2.90
CA LEU A 65 2.82 -3.94 2.70
C LEU A 65 2.14 -4.60 1.50
N GLU A 66 0.85 -4.38 1.33
CA GLU A 66 0.06 -4.96 0.25
C GLU A 66 0.43 -4.37 -1.11
N THR A 67 0.57 -3.06 -1.20
CA THR A 67 0.94 -2.37 -2.43
C THR A 67 2.43 -2.43 -2.74
N GLY A 68 3.26 -2.56 -1.71
CA GLY A 68 4.72 -2.47 -1.82
C GLY A 68 5.21 -1.03 -2.01
N LEU A 69 4.44 -0.02 -1.57
CA LEU A 69 4.83 1.38 -1.67
C LEU A 69 5.39 1.87 -0.32
N SER A 70 6.46 2.66 -0.36
CA SER A 70 7.01 3.29 0.84
C SER A 70 6.36 4.64 1.13
N GLY A 71 6.51 5.08 2.37
CA GLY A 71 6.09 6.40 2.81
C GLY A 71 4.59 6.66 2.69
N ASN A 72 4.24 7.90 2.40
CA ASN A 72 2.84 8.30 2.26
C ASN A 72 2.28 7.92 0.88
N PHE A 73 1.69 6.73 0.76
CA PHE A 73 1.08 6.28 -0.50
C PHE A 73 -0.15 7.12 -0.90
N LEU A 74 -0.83 7.79 0.05
CA LEU A 74 -1.98 8.65 -0.24
C LEU A 74 -1.63 9.87 -1.10
N SER A 75 -0.35 10.30 -1.11
CA SER A 75 0.16 11.36 -1.99
C SER A 75 0.50 10.87 -3.41
N ARG A 76 0.49 9.56 -3.64
CA ARG A 76 0.81 8.96 -4.95
C ARG A 76 -0.42 8.96 -5.87
N ASN A 77 -0.19 8.90 -7.18
CA ASN A 77 -1.25 8.87 -8.19
C ASN A 77 -2.13 7.60 -8.05
N TYR A 78 -3.37 7.77 -7.59
CA TYR A 78 -4.32 6.67 -7.38
C TYR A 78 -4.63 5.92 -8.67
N LYS A 79 -4.92 6.62 -9.77
CA LYS A 79 -5.34 5.99 -11.03
C LYS A 79 -4.31 5.01 -11.57
N ARG A 80 -3.04 5.27 -11.30
CA ARG A 80 -1.93 4.43 -11.77
C ARG A 80 -1.67 3.22 -10.86
N LEU A 81 -1.91 3.35 -9.55
CA LEU A 81 -1.45 2.40 -8.54
C LEU A 81 -2.59 1.64 -7.85
N ASN A 82 -3.86 2.00 -8.11
CA ASN A 82 -5.03 1.45 -7.42
C ASN A 82 -5.20 -0.07 -7.56
N SER A 83 -4.67 -0.66 -8.63
CA SER A 83 -4.70 -2.11 -8.86
C SER A 83 -3.85 -2.91 -7.88
N LEU A 84 -2.90 -2.25 -7.19
CA LEU A 84 -2.01 -2.89 -6.21
C LEU A 84 -2.67 -3.04 -4.84
N ALA A 85 -3.69 -2.22 -4.53
CA ALA A 85 -4.40 -2.24 -3.25
C ALA A 85 -5.73 -2.97 -3.33
N SER A 86 -6.04 -3.80 -2.34
CA SER A 86 -7.37 -4.37 -2.16
C SER A 86 -8.38 -3.34 -1.66
N HIS A 87 -9.67 -3.70 -1.66
CA HIS A 87 -10.73 -2.83 -1.19
C HIS A 87 -10.59 -2.55 0.30
N SER A 88 -10.46 -1.26 0.66
CA SER A 88 -10.39 -0.79 2.04
C SER A 88 -10.88 0.65 2.14
N TRP A 89 -11.18 1.12 3.36
CA TRP A 89 -11.53 2.51 3.57
C TRP A 89 -10.37 3.47 3.21
N LEU A 90 -9.12 3.05 3.42
CA LEU A 90 -7.91 3.81 3.02
C LEU A 90 -7.78 3.92 1.50
N LYS A 91 -8.12 2.86 0.75
CA LYS A 91 -8.15 2.92 -0.72
C LYS A 91 -9.19 3.93 -1.20
N LEU A 92 -10.35 3.96 -0.56
CA LEU A 92 -11.38 4.94 -0.90
C LEU A 92 -10.95 6.36 -0.50
N LEU A 93 -10.30 6.54 0.66
CA LEU A 93 -9.72 7.83 1.04
C LEU A 93 -8.67 8.28 0.02
N TRP A 94 -7.79 7.37 -0.43
CA TRP A 94 -6.81 7.66 -1.47
C TRP A 94 -7.46 8.10 -2.79
N GLU A 95 -8.51 7.38 -3.22
CA GLU A 95 -9.29 7.75 -4.40
C GLU A 95 -9.88 9.15 -4.30
N LEU A 96 -10.53 9.46 -3.17
CA LEU A 96 -11.14 10.76 -2.92
C LEU A 96 -10.08 11.88 -2.82
N ALA A 97 -8.96 11.63 -2.15
CA ALA A 97 -7.87 12.58 -2.04
C ALA A 97 -7.27 12.91 -3.42
N ASP A 98 -7.01 11.90 -4.26
CA ASP A 98 -6.54 12.11 -5.64
C ASP A 98 -7.57 12.83 -6.52
N HIS A 99 -8.87 12.48 -6.36
CA HIS A 99 -9.96 13.12 -7.10
C HIS A 99 -10.10 14.61 -6.79
N TYR A 100 -10.10 14.96 -5.50
CA TYR A 100 -10.25 16.35 -5.03
C TYR A 100 -8.92 17.11 -4.92
N LYS A 101 -7.80 16.47 -5.26
CA LYS A 101 -6.44 17.03 -5.16
C LYS A 101 -6.11 17.53 -3.75
N VAL A 102 -6.52 16.76 -2.75
CA VAL A 102 -6.21 17.02 -1.35
C VAL A 102 -4.91 16.32 -1.00
N GLU A 103 -3.93 17.07 -0.55
CA GLU A 103 -2.69 16.54 -0.01
C GLU A 103 -2.85 16.20 1.47
N ILE A 104 -2.52 14.96 1.84
CA ILE A 104 -2.56 14.47 3.21
C ILE A 104 -1.12 14.35 3.69
N VAL A 105 -0.74 15.17 4.68
CA VAL A 105 0.59 15.15 5.28
C VAL A 105 0.50 14.55 6.67
N PHE A 106 1.35 13.58 6.96
CA PHE A 106 1.46 12.98 8.29
C PHE A 106 2.57 13.67 9.10
N PRO A 107 2.35 13.93 10.40
CA PRO A 107 3.36 14.55 11.26
C PRO A 107 4.54 13.62 11.54
N ASP A 108 4.32 12.32 11.52
CA ASP A 108 5.32 11.30 11.81
C ASP A 108 5.87 10.68 10.51
N ASN A 109 7.05 10.07 10.61
CA ASN A 109 7.54 9.21 9.55
C ASN A 109 6.67 7.94 9.46
N VAL A 110 5.96 7.80 8.35
CA VAL A 110 5.08 6.65 8.06
C VAL A 110 5.79 5.54 7.28
N GLU A 111 7.10 5.63 7.12
CA GLU A 111 7.87 4.59 6.43
C GLU A 111 8.04 3.34 7.29
N ILE A 112 7.88 2.17 6.67
CA ILE A 112 8.26 0.91 7.29
C ILE A 112 9.79 0.87 7.37
N PRO A 113 10.39 0.70 8.57
CA PRO A 113 11.83 0.74 8.72
C PRO A 113 12.50 -0.42 7.97
N ALA A 114 13.54 -0.09 7.24
CA ALA A 114 14.30 -1.07 6.48
C ALA A 114 15.09 -2.02 7.40
N PRO A 115 15.13 -3.33 7.09
CA PRO A 115 15.84 -4.32 7.90
C PRO A 115 17.37 -4.22 7.77
N ARG A 116 17.87 -3.66 6.68
CA ARG A 116 19.31 -3.44 6.44
C ARG A 116 19.58 -2.01 6.01
N GLN A 117 20.80 -1.54 6.22
CA GLN A 117 21.24 -0.25 5.69
C GLN A 117 21.22 -0.27 4.17
N TRP A 118 20.82 0.86 3.57
CA TRP A 118 20.69 1.10 2.11
C TRP A 118 19.69 0.17 1.41
N ASP A 119 18.81 -0.47 2.17
CA ASP A 119 17.76 -1.30 1.59
C ASP A 119 16.71 -0.44 0.89
N LYS A 120 16.06 -1.03 -0.11
CA LYS A 120 15.03 -0.36 -0.90
C LYS A 120 13.77 -1.22 -0.93
N VAL A 121 12.64 -0.55 -1.08
CA VAL A 121 11.36 -1.23 -1.28
C VAL A 121 11.31 -1.81 -2.69
N LEU A 122 11.07 -3.11 -2.78
CA LEU A 122 11.17 -3.86 -4.03
C LEU A 122 10.24 -3.30 -5.13
N MET A 123 8.97 -3.07 -4.81
CA MET A 123 8.00 -2.58 -5.81
C MET A 123 8.36 -1.21 -6.38
N GLU A 124 9.02 -0.35 -5.62
CA GLU A 124 9.43 0.97 -6.13
C GLU A 124 10.50 0.87 -7.22
N GLU A 125 11.38 -0.11 -7.11
CA GLU A 125 12.36 -0.37 -8.18
C GLU A 125 11.67 -1.06 -9.38
N ILE A 126 10.73 -1.94 -9.12
CA ILE A 126 9.96 -2.65 -10.17
C ILE A 126 9.09 -1.69 -11.01
N ILE A 127 8.45 -0.73 -10.38
CA ILE A 127 7.63 0.30 -11.06
C ILE A 127 8.45 1.12 -12.07
N LYS A 128 9.75 1.23 -11.89
CA LYS A 128 10.67 1.91 -12.82
C LYS A 128 11.04 1.04 -14.03
N ILE A 129 10.95 -0.28 -13.89
CA ILE A 129 11.41 -1.26 -14.88
C ILE A 129 10.24 -1.83 -15.70
N LEU A 130 9.16 -2.22 -15.02
CA LEU A 130 8.00 -2.86 -15.64
C LEU A 130 6.92 -1.88 -16.08
N PRO A 131 6.20 -2.19 -17.16
CA PRO A 131 5.01 -1.45 -17.54
C PRO A 131 3.86 -1.67 -16.54
N PRO A 132 2.91 -0.71 -16.41
CA PRO A 132 1.83 -0.76 -15.42
C PRO A 132 0.96 -2.02 -15.44
N GLU A 133 0.75 -2.60 -16.61
CA GLU A 133 -0.07 -3.82 -16.80
C GLU A 133 0.52 -5.05 -16.10
N GLN A 134 1.83 -5.05 -15.89
CA GLN A 134 2.56 -6.17 -15.29
C GLN A 134 2.75 -6.03 -13.77
N TRP A 135 2.50 -4.83 -13.21
CA TRP A 135 2.72 -4.59 -11.77
C TRP A 135 1.89 -5.50 -10.88
N GLY A 136 0.62 -5.71 -11.24
CA GLY A 136 -0.28 -6.60 -10.49
C GLY A 136 0.20 -8.05 -10.48
N ALA A 137 0.68 -8.55 -11.62
CA ALA A 137 1.22 -9.90 -11.75
C ALA A 137 2.48 -10.08 -10.91
N PHE A 138 3.42 -9.14 -10.98
CA PHE A 138 4.63 -9.14 -10.15
C PHE A 138 4.31 -9.03 -8.66
N ASN A 139 3.42 -8.10 -8.28
CA ASN A 139 3.00 -7.90 -6.89
C ASN A 139 2.35 -9.13 -6.28
N ARG A 140 1.64 -9.94 -7.09
CA ARG A 140 1.04 -11.20 -6.63
C ARG A 140 2.09 -12.21 -6.19
N VAL A 141 3.19 -12.37 -6.93
CA VAL A 141 4.31 -13.25 -6.53
C VAL A 141 5.06 -12.67 -5.32
N ARG A 142 5.27 -11.35 -5.29
CA ARG A 142 5.84 -10.67 -4.13
C ARG A 142 5.04 -10.95 -2.85
N LYS A 143 3.70 -10.84 -2.92
CA LYS A 143 2.81 -11.15 -1.80
C LYS A 143 2.85 -12.63 -1.42
N PHE A 144 2.96 -13.52 -2.39
CA PHE A 144 3.11 -14.96 -2.15
C PHE A 144 4.36 -15.27 -1.34
N HIS A 145 5.50 -14.65 -1.67
CA HIS A 145 6.77 -14.80 -0.94
C HIS A 145 6.89 -13.90 0.30
N GLN A 146 5.93 -13.01 0.56
CA GLN A 146 5.94 -12.08 1.71
C GLN A 146 7.16 -11.14 1.70
N ILE A 147 7.52 -10.64 0.51
CA ILE A 147 8.67 -9.75 0.33
C ILE A 147 8.19 -8.29 0.27
N TYR A 148 8.88 -7.41 0.99
CA TYR A 148 8.67 -5.97 0.92
C TYR A 148 9.96 -5.24 0.51
N PHE A 149 11.09 -5.59 1.13
CA PHE A 149 12.40 -5.03 0.84
C PHE A 149 13.23 -5.96 -0.04
N ILE A 150 14.16 -5.38 -0.82
CA ILE A 150 15.04 -6.14 -1.71
C ILE A 150 15.97 -7.07 -0.91
N SER A 151 16.48 -6.60 0.24
CA SER A 151 17.38 -7.42 1.08
C SER A 151 16.74 -8.72 1.58
N GLN A 152 15.40 -8.77 1.66
CA GLN A 152 14.69 -10.00 2.05
C GLN A 152 14.80 -11.12 1.00
N LEU A 153 15.13 -10.77 -0.25
CA LEU A 153 15.43 -11.73 -1.30
C LEU A 153 16.83 -12.33 -1.16
N THR A 154 17.72 -11.68 -0.41
CA THR A 154 19.14 -12.05 -0.41
C THR A 154 19.48 -13.09 0.66
N LEU A 155 20.54 -13.85 0.39
CA LEU A 155 21.25 -14.65 1.38
C LEU A 155 21.86 -13.74 2.48
N CYS A 156 22.44 -14.35 3.50
CA CYS A 156 23.11 -13.63 4.60
C CYS A 156 24.20 -12.67 4.11
N ASN A 157 24.80 -12.94 2.93
CA ASN A 157 25.81 -12.07 2.32
C ASN A 157 25.26 -10.71 1.84
N GLY A 158 23.92 -10.52 1.83
CA GLY A 158 23.28 -9.29 1.40
C GLY A 158 23.47 -8.96 -0.09
N LYS A 159 23.85 -9.94 -0.92
CA LYS A 159 24.16 -9.71 -2.33
C LYS A 159 23.49 -10.71 -3.27
N THR A 160 23.53 -12.01 -2.94
CA THR A 160 23.02 -13.07 -3.81
C THR A 160 21.57 -13.38 -3.49
N ILE A 161 20.71 -13.50 -4.50
CA ILE A 161 19.31 -13.89 -4.33
C ILE A 161 19.25 -15.34 -3.83
N HIS A 162 18.45 -15.59 -2.81
CA HIS A 162 18.23 -16.92 -2.28
C HIS A 162 17.41 -17.76 -3.29
N PRO A 163 17.88 -18.96 -3.71
CA PRO A 163 17.23 -19.78 -4.74
C PRO A 163 15.75 -20.10 -4.45
N ALA A 164 15.37 -20.18 -3.18
CA ALA A 164 13.98 -20.44 -2.78
C ALA A 164 12.99 -19.39 -3.27
N PHE A 165 13.41 -18.15 -3.53
CA PHE A 165 12.56 -17.11 -4.10
C PHE A 165 12.40 -17.20 -5.62
N LEU A 166 13.15 -18.07 -6.26
CA LEU A 166 13.04 -18.38 -7.69
C LEU A 166 12.11 -19.60 -7.96
N THR A 167 11.55 -20.16 -6.90
CA THR A 167 10.65 -21.31 -6.97
C THR A 167 9.20 -20.91 -6.67
N ASN A 168 8.26 -21.77 -6.98
CA ASN A 168 6.84 -21.59 -6.65
C ASN A 168 6.47 -22.06 -5.22
N ILE A 169 7.47 -22.25 -4.36
CA ILE A 169 7.27 -22.66 -2.96
C ILE A 169 7.24 -21.41 -2.09
N ALA A 170 6.15 -21.22 -1.35
CA ALA A 170 6.00 -20.09 -0.45
C ALA A 170 7.03 -20.15 0.69
N GLN A 171 7.75 -19.06 0.90
CA GLN A 171 8.69 -18.94 1.99
C GLN A 171 7.99 -18.50 3.28
N GLN A 172 8.38 -19.08 4.41
CA GLN A 172 7.78 -18.77 5.72
C GLN A 172 8.64 -17.84 6.58
N GLN A 173 9.82 -17.47 6.11
CA GLN A 173 10.83 -16.77 6.91
C GLN A 173 10.63 -15.25 7.05
N SER A 174 9.60 -14.67 6.44
CA SER A 174 9.37 -13.24 6.57
C SER A 174 8.82 -12.89 7.95
N SER A 175 9.46 -11.90 8.60
CA SER A 175 8.94 -11.27 9.81
C SER A 175 7.69 -10.42 9.55
N MET A 176 7.44 -10.08 8.30
CA MET A 176 6.29 -9.32 7.84
C MET A 176 5.24 -10.27 7.30
N LYS A 177 4.01 -10.17 7.81
CA LYS A 177 2.88 -10.99 7.34
C LYS A 177 1.79 -10.08 6.80
N PHE A 178 1.39 -10.33 5.57
CA PHE A 178 0.28 -9.67 4.90
C PHE A 178 -0.45 -10.67 3.99
N PRO A 179 -1.67 -10.37 3.50
CA PRO A 179 -2.45 -11.33 2.73
C PRO A 179 -1.68 -11.89 1.55
N ARG A 180 -1.65 -13.23 1.45
CA ARG A 180 -1.03 -13.94 0.34
C ARG A 180 -2.02 -14.10 -0.80
N GLU A 181 -1.51 -14.04 -2.01
CA GLU A 181 -2.25 -14.39 -3.21
C GLU A 181 -1.57 -15.58 -3.90
N GLN A 182 -2.36 -16.44 -4.52
CA GLN A 182 -1.82 -17.56 -5.31
C GLN A 182 -1.48 -17.04 -6.70
N PRO A 183 -0.19 -17.08 -7.11
CA PRO A 183 0.22 -16.67 -8.43
C PRO A 183 0.05 -17.79 -9.45
N THR A 184 -0.09 -17.40 -10.71
CA THR A 184 -0.05 -18.34 -11.84
C THR A 184 1.39 -18.63 -12.28
N THR A 185 1.58 -19.65 -13.10
CA THR A 185 2.90 -19.97 -13.69
C THR A 185 3.48 -18.79 -14.46
N ASP A 186 2.64 -18.04 -15.19
CA ASP A 186 3.10 -16.87 -15.95
C ASP A 186 3.53 -15.72 -15.05
N ASN A 187 2.89 -15.56 -13.87
CA ASN A 187 3.34 -14.59 -12.88
C ASN A 187 4.75 -14.95 -12.36
N PHE A 188 5.04 -16.23 -12.12
CA PHE A 188 6.39 -16.68 -11.73
C PHE A 188 7.42 -16.49 -12.85
N ARG A 189 7.07 -16.73 -14.11
CA ARG A 189 7.96 -16.44 -15.25
C ARG A 189 8.32 -14.95 -15.31
N LEU A 190 7.32 -14.08 -15.18
CA LEU A 190 7.55 -12.63 -15.10
C LEU A 190 8.46 -12.26 -13.91
N TRP A 191 8.18 -12.83 -12.74
CA TRP A 191 8.96 -12.60 -11.53
C TRP A 191 10.42 -12.97 -11.71
N THR A 192 10.73 -14.19 -12.15
CA THR A 192 12.12 -14.65 -12.34
C THR A 192 12.85 -13.86 -13.42
N ALA A 193 12.20 -13.54 -14.54
CA ALA A 193 12.78 -12.70 -15.58
C ALA A 193 13.10 -11.29 -15.06
N THR A 194 12.19 -10.70 -14.29
CA THR A 194 12.39 -9.36 -13.72
C THR A 194 13.48 -9.34 -12.66
N LEU A 195 13.57 -10.36 -11.80
CA LEU A 195 14.68 -10.47 -10.84
C LEU A 195 16.02 -10.66 -11.53
N CYS A 196 16.08 -11.41 -12.63
CA CYS A 196 17.28 -11.54 -13.45
C CYS A 196 17.70 -10.19 -14.05
N HIS A 197 16.75 -9.35 -14.44
CA HIS A 197 17.00 -8.00 -14.95
C HIS A 197 17.45 -7.03 -13.85
N LEU A 198 16.85 -7.12 -12.65
CA LEU A 198 17.18 -6.28 -11.50
C LEU A 198 18.57 -6.61 -10.90
N SER A 199 18.97 -7.86 -10.99
CA SER A 199 20.28 -8.38 -10.57
C SER A 199 21.16 -8.65 -11.80
N SER A 200 22.27 -9.34 -11.64
CA SER A 200 23.03 -9.90 -12.76
C SER A 200 22.44 -11.23 -13.20
N SER A 201 22.92 -11.77 -14.34
CA SER A 201 22.59 -13.13 -14.82
C SER A 201 22.87 -14.24 -13.79
N THR A 202 23.73 -13.96 -12.81
CA THR A 202 24.03 -14.85 -11.68
C THR A 202 23.17 -14.60 -10.46
N TYR A 203 22.08 -13.83 -10.57
CA TYR A 203 21.21 -13.43 -9.48
C TYR A 203 21.94 -12.75 -8.32
N THR A 204 22.93 -11.93 -8.65
CA THR A 204 23.69 -11.13 -7.67
C THR A 204 23.43 -9.65 -7.90
N PHE A 205 23.12 -8.93 -6.83
CA PHE A 205 22.94 -7.47 -6.91
C PHE A 205 24.29 -6.76 -7.09
N PRO A 206 24.32 -5.64 -7.83
CA PRO A 206 25.55 -4.88 -8.04
C PRO A 206 26.08 -4.27 -6.74
N THR A 207 25.18 -3.93 -5.81
CA THR A 207 25.52 -3.37 -4.50
C THR A 207 25.19 -4.37 -3.39
N THR A 208 26.05 -4.45 -2.38
CA THR A 208 25.80 -5.27 -1.18
C THR A 208 25.00 -4.43 -0.19
N PHE A 209 23.91 -4.99 0.35
CA PHE A 209 23.18 -4.38 1.44
C PHE A 209 24.00 -4.42 2.73
N GLY A 210 23.95 -3.32 3.49
CA GLY A 210 24.70 -3.19 4.74
C GLY A 210 24.24 -4.14 5.84
N PRO A 211 24.78 -3.99 7.05
CA PRO A 211 24.41 -4.82 8.19
C PRO A 211 22.93 -4.66 8.55
N PHE A 212 22.39 -5.63 9.29
CA PHE A 212 21.03 -5.54 9.82
C PHE A 212 20.89 -4.35 10.77
N CYS A 213 19.87 -3.55 10.54
CA CYS A 213 19.51 -2.47 11.43
C CYS A 213 18.78 -3.03 12.67
N ARG A 214 19.08 -2.49 13.85
CA ARG A 214 18.26 -2.75 15.04
C ARG A 214 16.91 -2.04 14.84
N LEU A 215 15.86 -2.83 14.61
CA LEU A 215 14.52 -2.27 14.52
C LEU A 215 14.05 -1.82 15.91
N PRO A 216 13.34 -0.68 16.01
CA PRO A 216 12.72 -0.24 17.26
C PRO A 216 11.81 -1.33 17.83
N TYR A 217 11.85 -1.51 19.15
CA TYR A 217 11.12 -2.59 19.86
C TYR A 217 9.60 -2.55 19.64
N SER A 218 9.05 -1.35 19.46
CA SER A 218 7.62 -1.12 19.20
C SER A 218 7.12 -1.75 17.89
N ASN A 219 7.97 -1.77 16.85
CA ASN A 219 7.59 -2.32 15.56
C ASN A 219 7.62 -3.85 15.52
N THR A 220 8.44 -4.49 16.37
CA THR A 220 8.46 -5.95 16.50
C THR A 220 7.26 -6.48 17.30
N GLN A 221 6.80 -5.77 18.31
CA GLN A 221 5.60 -6.14 19.07
C GLN A 221 4.34 -6.08 18.22
N TRP A 222 4.21 -5.07 17.36
CA TRP A 222 3.07 -4.97 16.48
C TRP A 222 3.04 -6.11 15.44
N ARG A 223 4.17 -6.44 14.84
CA ARG A 223 4.28 -7.52 13.86
C ARG A 223 3.98 -8.90 14.41
N THR A 224 4.31 -9.16 15.68
CA THR A 224 3.97 -10.41 16.37
C THR A 224 2.52 -10.43 16.85
N ASN A 225 1.96 -9.29 17.24
CA ASN A 225 0.59 -9.21 17.72
C ASN A 225 -0.45 -9.21 16.58
N HIS A 226 -0.06 -8.82 15.36
CA HIS A 226 -0.97 -8.83 14.20
C HIS A 226 -1.49 -10.23 13.85
N ASN A 227 -0.76 -11.28 14.19
CA ASN A 227 -1.26 -12.65 14.07
C ASN A 227 -2.44 -12.98 14.99
N ARG A 228 -2.67 -12.19 16.05
CA ARG A 228 -3.78 -12.39 16.99
C ARG A 228 -5.00 -11.54 16.67
N THR A 229 -4.84 -10.49 15.87
CA THR A 229 -5.92 -9.54 15.52
C THR A 229 -6.63 -9.87 14.21
N GLN A 230 -6.27 -10.93 13.50
CA GLN A 230 -7.06 -11.45 12.38
C GLN A 230 -8.36 -12.16 12.80
N LEU A 231 -8.78 -11.98 14.04
CA LEU A 231 -10.00 -12.56 14.61
C LEU A 231 -11.05 -11.51 14.97
N ILE A 232 -11.03 -10.36 14.35
CA ILE A 232 -12.16 -9.41 14.44
C ILE A 232 -12.55 -8.93 13.05
#